data_b976c084bab999a611f1e73812b9c14f
#
_entry.id   b976c084bab999a611f1e73812b9c14f
#
_cell.length_a   1.000
_cell.length_b   1.000
_cell.length_c   1.000
_cell.angle_alpha   90.00
_cell.angle_beta   90.00
_cell.angle_gamma   90.00
#
_symmetry.space_group_name_H-M   'P 1'
#
loop_
_entity.id
_entity.type
_entity.pdbx_description
1 polymer ?
#
loop_
_entity_poly.entity_id
_entity_poly.type
_entity_poly.pdbx_seq_one_letter_code
_entity_poly.pdbx_strand_id
1 'polypeptide(L)'
;MTIALVSSAIGTGQKALAQTRGTTTDKPNVIIILADDLGYGDLECYGAKNVQTPNINKLAQSGIRFTNGHAVAATSTPSRYSLLTGEYAWRREGTDVAAGNAGMIIKPSQFTMADMFKSRGYATCAIGKWHLGLGYKGGEQDWNAPLPESLGDLGFDYHYIMAATADRVPCVFIENGSVANYDPAHPIEVSYVRNFEGEPTGRKNPELLYNMRSSHGHDMSIVNGIGRIGYMKGGGKALWKDENLADSILTHAV
;
A
#
# COMPACT_ATOMS: atom_id res chain seq x y z
N MET A 1 -0.72 -9.72 -9.86
CA MET A 1 0.64 -10.15 -10.29
C MET A 1 1.67 -9.39 -9.48
N THR A 2 2.50 -10.08 -8.76
CA THR A 2 3.56 -9.45 -7.95
C THR A 2 4.81 -9.37 -8.79
N ILE A 3 5.33 -8.19 -9.08
CA ILE A 3 6.62 -8.01 -9.73
C ILE A 3 7.60 -7.62 -8.62
N ALA A 4 8.47 -8.53 -8.23
CA ALA A 4 9.63 -8.23 -7.42
C ALA A 4 10.78 -7.86 -8.38
N LEU A 5 11.21 -6.61 -8.35
CA LEU A 5 12.37 -6.13 -9.10
C LEU A 5 13.50 -5.88 -8.09
N VAL A 6 14.53 -6.68 -8.17
CA VAL A 6 15.78 -6.46 -7.44
C VAL A 6 16.70 -5.67 -8.37
N SER A 7 17.01 -4.42 -8.05
CA SER A 7 17.98 -3.61 -8.77
C SER A 7 19.34 -3.73 -8.07
N SER A 8 20.33 -4.30 -8.75
CA SER A 8 21.73 -4.19 -8.36
C SER A 8 22.39 -3.02 -9.11
N ALA A 9 23.25 -2.27 -8.42
CA ALA A 9 23.95 -1.10 -8.95
C ALA A 9 24.67 -1.39 -10.29
N ILE A 10 24.59 -0.42 -11.21
CA ILE A 10 25.15 -0.47 -12.56
C ILE A 10 26.67 -0.39 -12.49
N GLY A 11 27.33 -1.48 -12.79
CA GLY A 11 28.73 -1.52 -13.18
C GLY A 11 28.82 -1.81 -14.68
N THR A 12 29.58 -0.99 -15.42
CA THR A 12 29.81 -1.06 -16.86
C THR A 12 30.29 -2.44 -17.32
N GLY A 13 29.72 -2.89 -18.41
CA GLY A 13 29.82 -4.25 -18.92
C GLY A 13 31.24 -4.79 -19.11
N GLN A 14 31.41 -6.01 -18.64
CA GLN A 14 32.36 -6.97 -19.19
C GLN A 14 31.95 -8.42 -18.85
N LYS A 15 32.35 -9.33 -19.73
CA LYS A 15 32.06 -10.77 -19.83
C LYS A 15 32.01 -11.51 -18.48
N ALA A 16 31.04 -12.41 -18.37
CA ALA A 16 30.94 -13.37 -17.28
C ALA A 16 32.18 -14.22 -17.14
N LEU A 17 33.09 -13.81 -16.24
CA LEU A 17 34.12 -14.65 -15.63
C LEU A 17 33.67 -14.88 -14.19
N ALA A 18 33.66 -16.13 -13.75
CA ALA A 18 33.43 -16.50 -12.37
C ALA A 18 34.38 -15.69 -11.47
N GLN A 19 33.88 -14.60 -10.91
CA GLN A 19 34.64 -13.81 -9.95
C GLN A 19 34.60 -14.51 -8.60
N THR A 20 35.77 -14.93 -8.16
CA THR A 20 36.08 -15.25 -6.76
C THR A 20 35.48 -14.17 -5.86
N ARG A 21 34.69 -14.60 -4.88
CA ARG A 21 34.10 -13.72 -3.84
C ARG A 21 35.21 -12.92 -3.15
N GLY A 22 35.41 -11.70 -3.59
CA GLY A 22 36.05 -10.67 -2.81
C GLY A 22 35.11 -10.28 -1.66
N THR A 23 35.63 -10.27 -0.44
CA THR A 23 34.92 -9.84 0.78
C THR A 23 34.78 -8.32 0.80
N THR A 24 33.95 -7.75 -0.08
CA THR A 24 33.46 -6.40 0.11
C THR A 24 32.01 -6.51 0.66
N THR A 25 31.82 -5.97 1.83
CA THR A 25 30.56 -5.94 2.58
C THR A 25 29.57 -4.91 2.03
N ASP A 26 29.52 -4.70 0.72
CA ASP A 26 28.55 -3.80 0.10
C ASP A 26 27.19 -4.49 0.13
N LYS A 27 26.37 -4.05 1.07
CA LYS A 27 24.95 -4.43 1.16
C LYS A 27 24.20 -3.68 0.07
N PRO A 28 23.59 -4.36 -0.92
CA PRO A 28 22.83 -3.68 -1.96
C PRO A 28 21.56 -3.07 -1.35
N ASN A 29 21.15 -1.92 -1.83
CA ASN A 29 19.80 -1.42 -1.55
C ASN A 29 18.77 -2.34 -2.19
N VAL A 30 17.65 -2.60 -1.49
CA VAL A 30 16.57 -3.47 -1.94
C VAL A 30 15.29 -2.64 -2.05
N ILE A 31 14.73 -2.56 -3.25
CA ILE A 31 13.46 -1.87 -3.52
C ILE A 31 12.48 -2.90 -4.05
N ILE A 32 11.33 -3.04 -3.38
CA ILE A 32 10.22 -3.90 -3.79
C ILE A 32 9.07 -3.02 -4.25
N ILE A 33 8.70 -3.10 -5.52
CA ILE A 33 7.56 -2.38 -6.08
C ILE A 33 6.46 -3.40 -6.33
N LEU A 34 5.38 -3.32 -5.53
CA LEU A 34 4.19 -4.15 -5.65
C LEU A 34 3.10 -3.35 -6.37
N ALA A 35 2.88 -3.64 -7.65
CA ALA A 35 1.79 -3.03 -8.40
C ALA A 35 0.43 -3.62 -7.99
N ASP A 36 -0.57 -2.76 -7.86
CA ASP A 36 -1.94 -3.11 -7.48
C ASP A 36 -2.78 -3.37 -8.73
N ASP A 37 -3.46 -4.51 -8.78
CA ASP A 37 -4.35 -4.93 -9.86
C ASP A 37 -3.74 -4.87 -11.28
N LEU A 38 -2.41 -5.02 -11.40
CA LEU A 38 -1.71 -5.03 -12.67
C LEU A 38 -1.70 -6.44 -13.27
N GLY A 39 -2.28 -6.60 -14.45
CA GLY A 39 -2.31 -7.85 -15.19
C GLY A 39 -0.97 -8.17 -15.88
N TYR A 40 -0.74 -9.45 -16.19
CA TYR A 40 0.46 -9.89 -16.91
C TYR A 40 0.62 -9.18 -18.26
N GLY A 41 -0.49 -8.98 -18.99
CA GLY A 41 -0.51 -8.36 -20.30
C GLY A 41 -0.55 -6.82 -20.31
N ASP A 42 -0.41 -6.17 -19.16
CA ASP A 42 -0.53 -4.70 -19.05
C ASP A 42 0.81 -3.96 -19.23
N LEU A 43 1.92 -4.69 -19.30
CA LEU A 43 3.25 -4.15 -19.52
C LEU A 43 3.80 -4.47 -20.91
N GLU A 44 4.47 -3.50 -21.56
CA GLU A 44 5.06 -3.71 -22.89
C GLU A 44 6.07 -4.86 -22.90
N CYS A 45 6.90 -5.01 -21.86
CA CYS A 45 7.85 -6.11 -21.75
C CYS A 45 7.18 -7.50 -21.69
N TYR A 46 5.86 -7.56 -21.44
CA TYR A 46 5.03 -8.76 -21.50
C TYR A 46 4.03 -8.77 -22.66
N GLY A 47 4.13 -7.80 -23.58
CA GLY A 47 3.36 -7.78 -24.83
C GLY A 47 2.18 -6.81 -24.87
N ALA A 48 2.02 -5.91 -23.91
CA ALA A 48 1.04 -4.83 -23.98
C ALA A 48 1.27 -3.96 -25.23
N LYS A 49 0.18 -3.61 -25.91
CA LYS A 49 0.21 -2.78 -27.12
C LYS A 49 -0.39 -1.38 -26.93
N ASN A 50 -1.25 -1.24 -25.94
CA ASN A 50 -2.06 -0.03 -25.76
C ASN A 50 -1.52 0.90 -24.66
N VAL A 51 -0.59 0.44 -23.85
CA VAL A 51 0.02 1.18 -22.75
C VAL A 51 1.53 1.15 -22.91
N GLN A 52 2.16 2.32 -22.86
CA GLN A 52 3.61 2.45 -22.92
C GLN A 52 4.21 2.40 -21.51
N THR A 53 5.20 1.54 -21.29
CA THR A 53 5.86 1.37 -19.99
C THR A 53 7.40 1.44 -20.11
N PRO A 54 7.96 2.55 -20.64
CA PRO A 54 9.37 2.62 -21.04
C PRO A 54 10.34 2.42 -19.86
N ASN A 55 10.01 2.90 -18.67
CA ASN A 55 10.88 2.74 -17.50
C ASN A 55 10.89 1.29 -16.99
N ILE A 56 9.73 0.62 -17.00
CA ILE A 56 9.64 -0.80 -16.63
C ILE A 56 10.35 -1.66 -17.69
N ASN A 57 10.24 -1.29 -18.97
CA ASN A 57 10.98 -1.95 -20.05
C ASN A 57 12.49 -1.87 -19.85
N LYS A 58 13.03 -0.72 -19.41
CA LYS A 58 14.46 -0.58 -19.07
C LYS A 58 14.86 -1.51 -17.92
N LEU A 59 14.04 -1.61 -16.87
CA LEU A 59 14.28 -2.56 -15.77
C LEU A 59 14.28 -4.01 -16.28
N ALA A 60 13.32 -4.38 -17.11
CA ALA A 60 13.24 -5.72 -17.69
C ALA A 60 14.43 -6.06 -18.59
N GLN A 61 14.99 -5.07 -19.29
CA GLN A 61 16.18 -5.24 -20.15
C GLN A 61 17.46 -5.37 -19.35
N SER A 62 17.58 -4.67 -18.21
CA SER A 62 18.78 -4.67 -17.36
C SER A 62 18.77 -5.74 -16.28
N GLY A 63 17.66 -6.42 -16.05
CA GLY A 63 17.46 -7.39 -15.00
C GLY A 63 16.95 -8.74 -15.49
N ILE A 64 16.26 -9.45 -14.62
CA ILE A 64 15.64 -10.75 -14.90
C ILE A 64 14.14 -10.57 -15.08
N ARG A 65 13.60 -11.02 -16.19
CA ARG A 65 12.17 -11.06 -16.46
C ARG A 65 11.62 -12.47 -16.25
N PHE A 66 10.70 -12.63 -15.31
CA PHE A 66 10.05 -13.91 -15.05
C PHE A 66 8.86 -14.08 -15.98
N THR A 67 8.84 -15.15 -16.75
CA THR A 67 7.77 -15.48 -17.70
C THR A 67 6.70 -16.38 -17.09
N ASN A 68 6.95 -16.93 -15.91
CA ASN A 68 6.03 -17.81 -15.19
C ASN A 68 6.02 -17.49 -13.68
N GLY A 69 5.86 -16.19 -13.35
CA GLY A 69 5.70 -15.71 -11.98
C GLY A 69 4.24 -15.73 -11.57
N HIS A 70 3.95 -16.22 -10.37
CA HIS A 70 2.60 -16.30 -9.83
C HIS A 70 2.47 -15.49 -8.54
N ALA A 71 1.39 -14.72 -8.43
CA ALA A 71 1.00 -14.14 -7.15
C ALA A 71 0.49 -15.25 -6.22
N VAL A 72 0.76 -15.11 -4.92
CA VAL A 72 0.33 -16.10 -3.91
C VAL A 72 -1.16 -16.07 -3.63
N ALA A 73 -1.84 -14.97 -3.97
CA ALA A 73 -3.28 -14.80 -3.88
C ALA A 73 -3.77 -13.80 -4.95
N ALA A 74 -5.06 -13.87 -5.28
CA ALA A 74 -5.68 -13.01 -6.29
C ALA A 74 -6.05 -11.62 -5.75
N THR A 75 -6.15 -11.44 -4.43
CA THR A 75 -6.60 -10.21 -3.78
C THR A 75 -5.52 -9.60 -2.90
N SER A 76 -5.71 -8.33 -2.55
CA SER A 76 -4.72 -7.47 -1.94
C SER A 76 -4.21 -7.94 -0.57
N THR A 77 -5.08 -7.99 0.44
CA THR A 77 -4.69 -8.34 1.82
C THR A 77 -3.92 -9.66 1.90
N PRO A 78 -4.42 -10.80 1.35
CA PRO A 78 -3.70 -12.05 1.44
C PRO A 78 -2.36 -12.05 0.69
N SER A 79 -2.26 -11.37 -0.46
CA SER A 79 -0.98 -11.24 -1.18
C SER A 79 0.05 -10.46 -0.38
N ARG A 80 -0.36 -9.32 0.22
CA ARG A 80 0.51 -8.47 1.04
C ARG A 80 0.93 -9.17 2.32
N TYR A 81 0.00 -9.86 2.99
CA TYR A 81 0.30 -10.69 4.15
C TYR A 81 1.41 -11.71 3.83
N SER A 82 1.20 -12.48 2.76
CA SER A 82 2.17 -13.51 2.38
C SER A 82 3.53 -12.94 1.96
N LEU A 83 3.55 -11.79 1.27
CA LEU A 83 4.79 -11.11 0.91
C LEU A 83 5.62 -10.72 2.13
N LEU A 84 4.96 -10.14 3.16
CA LEU A 84 5.65 -9.63 4.33
C LEU A 84 6.04 -10.71 5.33
N THR A 85 5.25 -11.77 5.45
CA THR A 85 5.43 -12.80 6.49
C THR A 85 6.09 -14.07 5.98
N GLY A 86 6.12 -14.31 4.67
CA GLY A 86 6.54 -15.58 4.09
C GLY A 86 5.56 -16.74 4.30
N GLU A 87 4.39 -16.46 4.90
CA GLU A 87 3.34 -17.45 5.14
C GLU A 87 2.21 -17.31 4.13
N TYR A 88 1.60 -18.42 3.70
CA TYR A 88 0.37 -18.35 2.92
C TYR A 88 -0.79 -17.84 3.77
N ALA A 89 -1.48 -16.81 3.30
CA ALA A 89 -2.59 -16.17 4.01
C ALA A 89 -3.72 -17.16 4.37
N TRP A 90 -4.04 -18.11 3.50
CA TRP A 90 -5.08 -19.13 3.75
C TRP A 90 -4.80 -20.06 4.96
N ARG A 91 -3.58 -19.99 5.53
CA ARG A 91 -3.24 -20.70 6.78
C ARG A 91 -3.63 -19.91 8.03
N ARG A 92 -4.09 -18.69 7.89
CA ARG A 92 -4.45 -17.79 9.00
C ARG A 92 -5.86 -17.26 8.81
N GLU A 93 -6.67 -17.38 9.84
CA GLU A 93 -7.97 -16.70 9.89
C GLU A 93 -7.78 -15.18 9.92
N GLY A 94 -8.74 -14.43 9.36
CA GLY A 94 -8.74 -12.97 9.34
C GLY A 94 -7.80 -12.34 8.31
N THR A 95 -7.30 -13.10 7.34
CA THR A 95 -6.44 -12.60 6.25
C THR A 95 -7.21 -12.32 4.95
N ASP A 96 -8.54 -12.29 5.00
CA ASP A 96 -9.40 -11.86 3.90
C ASP A 96 -9.26 -10.37 3.63
N VAL A 97 -9.88 -9.88 2.55
CA VAL A 97 -9.82 -8.46 2.16
C VAL A 97 -10.28 -7.55 3.30
N ALA A 98 -9.36 -6.80 3.87
CA ALA A 98 -9.59 -5.98 5.04
C ALA A 98 -10.44 -4.73 4.77
N ALA A 99 -11.25 -4.31 5.75
CA ALA A 99 -11.82 -2.97 5.78
C ALA A 99 -10.74 -1.92 6.07
N GLY A 100 -11.00 -0.64 5.74
CA GLY A 100 -10.04 0.43 6.00
C GLY A 100 -9.78 0.72 7.47
N ASN A 101 -10.72 0.33 8.34
CA ASN A 101 -10.58 0.40 9.79
C ASN A 101 -10.33 -0.97 10.44
N ALA A 102 -9.79 -1.93 9.70
CA ALA A 102 -9.41 -3.22 10.24
C ALA A 102 -8.28 -3.06 11.29
N GLY A 103 -8.30 -3.88 12.33
CA GLY A 103 -7.18 -4.03 13.23
C GLY A 103 -5.98 -4.70 12.53
N MET A 104 -4.79 -4.54 13.09
CA MET A 104 -3.56 -5.08 12.53
C MET A 104 -3.63 -6.61 12.39
N ILE A 105 -3.44 -7.09 11.17
CA ILE A 105 -3.54 -8.52 10.81
C ILE A 105 -2.23 -9.24 11.13
N ILE A 106 -1.10 -8.61 10.80
CA ILE A 106 0.23 -9.11 11.18
C ILE A 106 0.48 -8.68 12.62
N LYS A 107 0.69 -9.64 13.50
CA LYS A 107 0.93 -9.33 14.92
C LYS A 107 2.36 -8.81 15.11
N PRO A 108 2.61 -7.87 16.05
CA PRO A 108 3.96 -7.38 16.36
C PRO A 108 4.96 -8.48 16.75
N SER A 109 4.48 -9.61 17.25
CA SER A 109 5.34 -10.78 17.59
C SER A 109 5.70 -11.65 16.36
N GLN A 110 5.11 -11.38 15.20
CA GLN A 110 5.35 -12.15 13.98
C GLN A 110 6.54 -11.55 13.23
N PHE A 111 7.55 -12.37 12.96
CA PHE A 111 8.75 -11.97 12.22
C PHE A 111 8.39 -11.65 10.77
N THR A 112 8.76 -10.46 10.31
CA THR A 112 8.43 -9.95 8.98
C THR A 112 9.67 -9.85 8.09
N MET A 113 9.44 -9.59 6.82
CA MET A 113 10.50 -9.24 5.88
C MET A 113 11.25 -7.96 6.32
N ALA A 114 10.56 -6.97 6.89
CA ALA A 114 11.19 -5.77 7.42
C ALA A 114 12.12 -6.09 8.61
N ASP A 115 11.69 -6.95 9.54
CA ASP A 115 12.54 -7.42 10.64
C ASP A 115 13.77 -8.16 10.12
N MET A 116 13.61 -8.97 9.09
CA MET A 116 14.72 -9.68 8.46
C MET A 116 15.78 -8.69 7.93
N PHE A 117 15.38 -7.65 7.21
CA PHE A 117 16.30 -6.64 6.71
C PHE A 117 16.90 -5.81 7.85
N LYS A 118 16.10 -5.41 8.81
CA LYS A 118 16.54 -4.67 10.00
C LYS A 118 17.57 -5.45 10.82
N SER A 119 17.39 -6.76 10.98
CA SER A 119 18.37 -7.65 11.65
C SER A 119 19.75 -7.68 10.95
N ARG A 120 19.79 -7.28 9.69
CA ARG A 120 21.02 -7.14 8.88
C ARG A 120 21.51 -5.70 8.79
N GLY A 121 20.94 -4.78 9.57
CA GLY A 121 21.34 -3.37 9.65
C GLY A 121 20.90 -2.55 8.43
N TYR A 122 19.80 -2.89 7.79
CA TYR A 122 19.14 -2.03 6.81
C TYR A 122 18.20 -1.05 7.51
N ALA A 123 18.10 0.17 6.98
CA ALA A 123 16.95 1.01 7.22
C ALA A 123 15.78 0.49 6.37
N THR A 124 14.57 0.50 6.92
CA THR A 124 13.39 -0.11 6.31
C THR A 124 12.27 0.90 6.16
N CYS A 125 11.62 0.94 5.00
CA CYS A 125 10.47 1.80 4.82
C CYS A 125 9.33 1.12 4.04
N ALA A 126 8.09 1.59 4.27
CA ALA A 126 6.89 1.19 3.54
C ALA A 126 6.13 2.43 3.06
N ILE A 127 5.90 2.53 1.74
CA ILE A 127 5.25 3.68 1.12
C ILE A 127 4.08 3.22 0.26
N GLY A 128 2.93 3.92 0.36
CA GLY A 128 1.75 3.66 -0.46
C GLY A 128 0.71 2.77 0.21
N LYS A 129 0.04 1.89 -0.54
CA LYS A 129 -1.05 1.06 -0.04
C LYS A 129 -0.58 0.03 0.99
N TRP A 130 -1.21 0.04 2.17
CA TRP A 130 -0.96 -0.94 3.23
C TRP A 130 -1.92 -2.13 3.19
N HIS A 131 -3.17 -1.92 3.51
CA HIS A 131 -4.28 -2.89 3.45
C HIS A 131 -4.09 -4.15 4.33
N LEU A 132 -3.43 -4.01 5.47
CA LEU A 132 -3.21 -5.08 6.46
C LEU A 132 -3.65 -4.68 7.87
N GLY A 133 -4.52 -3.65 7.96
CA GLY A 133 -5.05 -3.16 9.22
C GLY A 133 -4.02 -2.39 10.05
N LEU A 134 -4.51 -1.66 11.03
CA LEU A 134 -3.75 -0.82 11.96
C LEU A 134 -4.44 -0.83 13.32
N GLY A 135 -3.67 -0.66 14.41
CA GLY A 135 -4.22 -0.66 15.76
C GLY A 135 -4.64 -2.04 16.26
N TYR A 136 -5.03 -2.12 17.54
CA TYR A 136 -5.29 -3.40 18.21
C TYR A 136 -6.54 -4.13 17.73
N LYS A 137 -7.60 -3.38 17.39
CA LYS A 137 -8.90 -3.97 17.10
C LYS A 137 -9.63 -3.24 15.98
N GLY A 138 -10.19 -4.00 15.07
CA GLY A 138 -10.95 -3.46 13.95
C GLY A 138 -12.15 -2.63 14.41
N GLY A 139 -12.34 -1.46 13.77
CA GLY A 139 -13.42 -0.54 14.04
C GLY A 139 -13.24 0.40 15.24
N GLU A 140 -12.14 0.26 15.98
CA GLU A 140 -11.88 1.05 17.20
C GLU A 140 -10.67 1.97 17.09
N GLN A 141 -10.14 2.22 15.88
CA GLN A 141 -9.01 3.13 15.68
C GLN A 141 -9.45 4.57 15.95
N ASP A 142 -8.73 5.26 16.85
CA ASP A 142 -8.82 6.70 16.99
C ASP A 142 -7.86 7.35 15.98
N TRP A 143 -8.42 7.84 14.87
CA TRP A 143 -7.67 8.51 13.81
C TRP A 143 -7.19 9.92 14.20
N ASN A 144 -7.56 10.40 15.39
CA ASN A 144 -7.23 11.73 15.91
C ASN A 144 -6.04 11.71 16.88
N ALA A 145 -5.52 10.52 17.16
CA ALA A 145 -4.37 10.28 18.02
C ALA A 145 -3.38 9.32 17.33
N PRO A 146 -2.13 9.21 17.81
CA PRO A 146 -1.22 8.18 17.35
C PRO A 146 -1.81 6.78 17.55
N LEU A 147 -1.74 5.96 16.52
CA LEU A 147 -2.24 4.59 16.55
C LEU A 147 -1.37 3.72 17.47
N PRO A 148 -1.96 2.89 18.35
CA PRO A 148 -1.23 2.10 19.34
C PRO A 148 -0.38 0.99 18.72
N GLU A 149 -0.76 0.49 17.54
CA GLU A 149 0.03 -0.45 16.73
C GLU A 149 0.08 0.04 15.28
N SER A 150 1.28 0.03 14.73
CA SER A 150 1.54 0.50 13.37
C SER A 150 2.67 -0.29 12.70
N LEU A 151 3.12 0.14 11.55
CA LEU A 151 4.20 -0.53 10.83
C LEU A 151 5.55 -0.47 11.56
N GLY A 152 5.73 0.48 12.47
CA GLY A 152 6.92 0.52 13.35
C GLY A 152 7.08 -0.74 14.17
N ASP A 153 5.97 -1.32 14.63
CA ASP A 153 5.92 -2.58 15.39
C ASP A 153 6.20 -3.82 14.53
N LEU A 154 6.22 -3.65 13.20
CA LEU A 154 6.51 -4.69 12.21
C LEU A 154 7.89 -4.55 11.57
N GLY A 155 8.78 -3.75 12.19
CA GLY A 155 10.15 -3.59 11.73
C GLY A 155 10.39 -2.49 10.70
N PHE A 156 9.43 -1.64 10.37
CA PHE A 156 9.63 -0.50 9.49
C PHE A 156 10.08 0.74 10.27
N ASP A 157 11.22 1.31 9.88
CA ASP A 157 11.76 2.54 10.50
C ASP A 157 11.00 3.80 10.05
N TYR A 158 10.45 3.77 8.83
CA TYR A 158 9.60 4.83 8.29
C TYR A 158 8.42 4.25 7.51
N HIS A 159 7.29 4.91 7.58
CA HIS A 159 6.17 4.60 6.70
C HIS A 159 5.29 5.81 6.39
N TYR A 160 4.84 5.87 5.14
CA TYR A 160 3.84 6.83 4.66
C TYR A 160 2.83 6.07 3.80
N ILE A 161 1.67 5.78 4.38
CA ILE A 161 0.77 4.78 3.82
C ILE A 161 -0.69 5.24 3.76
N MET A 162 -1.45 4.65 2.85
CA MET A 162 -2.91 4.56 2.93
C MET A 162 -3.29 3.36 3.80
N ALA A 163 -4.19 3.54 4.77
CA ALA A 163 -4.59 2.46 5.70
C ALA A 163 -5.11 1.20 4.96
N ALA A 164 -5.87 1.41 3.89
CA ALA A 164 -6.32 0.33 2.99
C ALA A 164 -6.03 0.67 1.53
N THR A 165 -7.02 1.14 0.79
CA THR A 165 -6.99 1.41 -0.65
C THR A 165 -7.51 2.81 -0.93
N ALA A 166 -7.25 3.35 -2.11
CA ALA A 166 -7.74 4.68 -2.48
C ALA A 166 -9.27 4.77 -2.50
N ASP A 167 -9.97 3.67 -2.75
CA ASP A 167 -11.45 3.60 -2.78
C ASP A 167 -12.11 3.44 -1.41
N ARG A 168 -11.33 3.27 -0.32
CA ARG A 168 -11.83 3.03 1.05
C ARG A 168 -11.53 4.18 2.00
N VAL A 169 -12.43 4.38 2.95
CA VAL A 169 -12.17 5.28 4.08
C VAL A 169 -11.28 4.59 5.14
N PRO A 170 -10.44 5.35 5.91
CA PRO A 170 -10.26 6.79 5.86
C PRO A 170 -9.44 7.24 4.65
N CYS A 171 -9.82 8.37 4.04
CA CYS A 171 -9.14 8.96 2.91
C CYS A 171 -8.02 9.92 3.35
N VAL A 172 -7.10 9.41 4.16
CA VAL A 172 -5.95 10.15 4.71
C VAL A 172 -4.70 9.28 4.68
N PHE A 173 -3.54 9.91 4.54
CA PHE A 173 -2.27 9.21 4.72
C PHE A 173 -1.94 9.07 6.20
N ILE A 174 -1.27 7.98 6.53
CA ILE A 174 -0.71 7.71 7.86
C ILE A 174 0.80 7.75 7.74
N GLU A 175 1.43 8.63 8.51
CA GLU A 175 2.88 8.76 8.60
C GLU A 175 3.33 8.38 10.00
N ASN A 176 4.18 7.37 10.09
CA ASN A 176 4.74 6.88 11.36
C ASN A 176 3.69 6.71 12.48
N GLY A 177 2.56 6.09 12.13
CA GLY A 177 1.48 5.78 13.06
C GLY A 177 0.49 6.91 13.35
N SER A 178 0.62 8.07 12.71
CA SER A 178 -0.30 9.20 12.89
C SER A 178 -0.86 9.69 11.56
N VAL A 179 -2.04 10.29 11.58
CA VAL A 179 -2.62 10.92 10.37
C VAL A 179 -1.72 12.09 9.94
N ALA A 180 -1.22 12.01 8.71
CA ALA A 180 -0.44 13.08 8.11
C ALA A 180 -1.30 14.34 7.92
N ASN A 181 -0.73 15.52 8.20
CA ASN A 181 -1.44 16.80 8.10
C ASN A 181 -2.74 16.86 8.91
N TYR A 182 -2.79 16.17 10.05
CA TYR A 182 -3.98 16.13 10.90
C TYR A 182 -4.57 17.52 11.15
N ASP A 183 -5.88 17.61 11.07
CA ASP A 183 -6.64 18.85 11.29
C ASP A 183 -7.53 18.73 12.52
N PRO A 184 -7.12 19.28 13.67
CA PRO A 184 -7.90 19.18 14.92
C PRO A 184 -9.25 19.90 14.85
N ALA A 185 -9.44 20.82 13.92
CA ALA A 185 -10.74 21.48 13.71
C ALA A 185 -11.77 20.57 13.00
N HIS A 186 -11.28 19.48 12.36
CA HIS A 186 -12.12 18.53 11.62
C HIS A 186 -11.77 17.09 12.04
N PRO A 187 -12.12 16.66 13.25
CA PRO A 187 -11.80 15.33 13.76
C PRO A 187 -12.39 14.25 12.85
N ILE A 188 -11.62 13.17 12.71
CA ILE A 188 -11.94 12.06 11.79
C ILE A 188 -12.75 11.02 12.53
N GLU A 189 -13.90 10.65 11.97
CA GLU A 189 -14.66 9.48 12.37
C GLU A 189 -14.86 8.56 11.18
N VAL A 190 -14.72 7.25 11.39
CA VAL A 190 -14.83 6.21 10.35
C VAL A 190 -15.77 5.12 10.81
N SER A 191 -16.65 4.67 9.91
CA SER A 191 -17.58 3.56 10.16
C SER A 191 -17.73 2.69 8.91
N TYR A 192 -17.76 1.39 9.10
CA TYR A 192 -18.11 0.41 8.07
C TYR A 192 -19.50 -0.20 8.29
N VAL A 193 -20.24 0.33 9.26
CA VAL A 193 -21.57 -0.18 9.65
C VAL A 193 -22.68 0.76 9.21
N ARG A 194 -22.54 2.07 9.47
CA ARG A 194 -23.60 3.07 9.20
C ARG A 194 -23.00 4.43 8.86
N ASN A 195 -23.77 5.22 8.10
CA ASN A 195 -23.44 6.62 7.83
C ASN A 195 -23.57 7.49 9.09
N PHE A 196 -22.85 8.58 9.09
CA PHE A 196 -23.00 9.65 10.07
C PHE A 196 -24.20 10.52 9.71
N GLU A 197 -24.89 11.04 10.74
CA GLU A 197 -26.06 11.88 10.54
C GLU A 197 -25.70 13.16 9.76
N GLY A 198 -26.50 13.46 8.76
CA GLY A 198 -26.31 14.63 7.88
C GLY A 198 -25.24 14.48 6.80
N GLU A 199 -24.39 13.44 6.84
CA GLU A 199 -23.33 13.27 5.84
C GLU A 199 -23.87 12.73 4.51
N PRO A 200 -23.48 13.34 3.37
CA PRO A 200 -23.91 12.90 2.05
C PRO A 200 -23.24 11.56 1.65
N THR A 201 -23.95 10.82 0.78
CA THR A 201 -23.39 9.58 0.21
C THR A 201 -23.54 9.59 -1.30
N GLY A 202 -22.65 8.90 -2.01
CA GLY A 202 -22.72 8.76 -3.46
C GLY A 202 -24.03 8.15 -3.94
N ARG A 203 -24.64 7.29 -3.13
CA ARG A 203 -25.95 6.67 -3.39
C ARG A 203 -27.10 7.67 -3.33
N LYS A 204 -27.10 8.56 -2.35
CA LYS A 204 -28.20 9.51 -2.10
C LYS A 204 -27.98 10.85 -2.79
N ASN A 205 -26.75 11.24 -3.01
CA ASN A 205 -26.33 12.53 -3.51
C ASN A 205 -25.40 12.40 -4.74
N PRO A 206 -25.83 11.73 -5.82
CA PRO A 206 -24.99 11.51 -7.00
C PRO A 206 -24.56 12.81 -7.69
N GLU A 207 -25.27 13.91 -7.47
CA GLU A 207 -24.94 15.25 -7.96
C GLU A 207 -23.63 15.82 -7.37
N LEU A 208 -23.18 15.29 -6.22
CA LEU A 208 -21.92 15.67 -5.59
C LEU A 208 -20.70 14.87 -6.10
N LEU A 209 -20.92 13.92 -6.99
CA LEU A 209 -19.86 13.09 -7.59
C LEU A 209 -19.32 13.77 -8.86
N TYR A 210 -18.43 14.73 -8.68
CA TYR A 210 -17.88 15.50 -9.80
C TYR A 210 -16.62 14.90 -10.43
N ASN A 211 -15.90 14.03 -9.71
CA ASN A 211 -14.70 13.38 -10.22
C ASN A 211 -14.95 11.98 -10.79
N MET A 212 -15.83 11.22 -10.16
CA MET A 212 -16.15 9.86 -10.62
C MET A 212 -17.59 9.48 -10.25
N ARG A 213 -18.31 8.90 -11.21
CA ARG A 213 -19.64 8.33 -10.93
C ARG A 213 -19.50 7.12 -9.97
N SER A 214 -20.47 6.96 -9.09
CA SER A 214 -20.50 5.79 -8.21
C SER A 214 -20.71 4.49 -8.99
N SER A 215 -20.13 3.43 -8.47
CA SER A 215 -20.39 2.06 -8.90
C SER A 215 -20.87 1.23 -7.71
N HIS A 216 -21.29 -0.01 -7.96
CA HIS A 216 -21.75 -0.89 -6.88
C HIS A 216 -20.68 -1.05 -5.80
N GLY A 217 -21.06 -0.74 -4.54
CA GLY A 217 -20.18 -0.76 -3.38
C GLY A 217 -19.30 0.47 -3.19
N HIS A 218 -19.13 1.34 -4.20
CA HIS A 218 -18.37 2.59 -4.12
C HIS A 218 -19.32 3.79 -4.14
N ASP A 219 -20.28 3.80 -3.24
CA ASP A 219 -21.40 4.75 -3.22
C ASP A 219 -21.74 5.26 -1.82
N MET A 220 -20.83 5.06 -0.86
CA MET A 220 -20.96 5.52 0.53
C MET A 220 -20.42 6.94 0.68
N SER A 221 -19.59 7.27 1.67
CA SER A 221 -19.12 8.65 1.85
C SER A 221 -18.47 9.22 0.58
N ILE A 222 -18.68 10.52 0.37
CA ILE A 222 -18.09 11.25 -0.77
C ILE A 222 -16.84 11.98 -0.28
N VAL A 223 -15.70 11.66 -0.86
CA VAL A 223 -14.44 12.39 -0.63
C VAL A 223 -13.84 12.74 -1.98
N ASN A 224 -13.50 14.02 -2.17
CA ASN A 224 -12.96 14.54 -3.43
C ASN A 224 -13.85 14.25 -4.65
N GLY A 225 -15.19 14.32 -4.46
CA GLY A 225 -16.15 14.04 -5.53
C GLY A 225 -16.20 12.59 -6.00
N ILE A 226 -15.76 11.66 -5.16
CA ILE A 226 -15.72 10.22 -5.42
C ILE A 226 -16.43 9.48 -4.28
N GLY A 227 -17.35 8.57 -4.63
CA GLY A 227 -17.99 7.67 -3.67
C GLY A 227 -17.02 6.62 -3.17
N ARG A 228 -16.97 6.41 -1.85
CA ARG A 228 -16.01 5.49 -1.21
C ARG A 228 -16.73 4.23 -0.69
N ILE A 229 -15.95 3.24 -0.33
CA ILE A 229 -16.37 2.10 0.49
C ILE A 229 -16.19 2.50 1.96
N GLY A 230 -17.29 2.45 2.74
CA GLY A 230 -17.32 2.89 4.12
C GLY A 230 -17.72 4.35 4.29
N TYR A 231 -17.93 4.74 5.53
CA TYR A 231 -18.40 6.05 5.93
C TYR A 231 -17.34 6.79 6.73
N MET A 232 -17.14 8.05 6.43
CA MET A 232 -16.29 8.94 7.21
C MET A 232 -16.87 10.35 7.26
N LYS A 233 -16.51 11.08 8.30
CA LYS A 233 -16.67 12.54 8.36
C LYS A 233 -15.39 13.17 8.89
N GLY A 234 -15.28 14.49 8.71
CA GLY A 234 -14.09 15.22 9.14
C GLY A 234 -12.88 15.04 8.21
N GLY A 235 -11.69 15.16 8.78
CA GLY A 235 -10.42 15.06 8.07
C GLY A 235 -9.89 16.39 7.56
N GLY A 236 -10.74 17.32 7.15
CA GLY A 236 -10.31 18.66 6.72
C GLY A 236 -9.12 18.64 5.76
N LYS A 237 -8.03 19.33 6.11
CA LYS A 237 -6.81 19.39 5.29
C LYS A 237 -5.98 18.10 5.23
N ALA A 238 -6.30 17.11 6.08
CA ALA A 238 -5.66 15.80 6.03
C ALA A 238 -6.19 14.92 4.90
N LEU A 239 -7.38 15.22 4.35
CA LEU A 239 -7.95 14.47 3.24
C LEU A 239 -7.04 14.57 2.01
N TRP A 240 -6.69 13.43 1.43
CA TRP A 240 -5.98 13.45 0.15
C TRP A 240 -6.86 13.92 -1.01
N LYS A 241 -6.22 14.34 -2.07
CA LYS A 241 -6.82 14.52 -3.40
C LYS A 241 -6.36 13.38 -4.28
N ASP A 242 -7.28 12.71 -4.94
CA ASP A 242 -6.98 11.51 -5.74
C ASP A 242 -6.00 11.78 -6.87
N GLU A 243 -6.11 12.94 -7.50
CA GLU A 243 -5.20 13.39 -8.55
C GLU A 243 -3.74 13.57 -8.08
N ASN A 244 -3.51 13.72 -6.77
CA ASN A 244 -2.18 13.93 -6.19
C ASN A 244 -1.61 12.66 -5.51
N LEU A 245 -2.33 11.54 -5.51
CA LEU A 245 -1.90 10.32 -4.80
C LEU A 245 -0.53 9.82 -5.27
N ALA A 246 -0.33 9.77 -6.59
CA ALA A 246 0.93 9.29 -7.17
C ALA A 246 2.11 10.20 -6.79
N ASP A 247 1.93 11.51 -6.88
CA ASP A 247 2.96 12.48 -6.53
C ASP A 247 3.28 12.47 -5.03
N SER A 248 2.24 12.32 -4.18
CA SER A 248 2.41 12.19 -2.73
C SER A 248 3.23 10.94 -2.37
N ILE A 249 2.91 9.79 -2.97
CA ILE A 249 3.63 8.54 -2.80
C ILE A 249 5.08 8.68 -3.28
N LEU A 250 5.29 9.25 -4.46
CA LEU A 250 6.62 9.44 -5.03
C LEU A 250 7.49 10.34 -4.15
N THR A 251 6.95 11.47 -3.67
CA THR A 251 7.68 12.42 -2.83
C THR A 251 8.23 11.79 -1.54
N HIS A 252 7.52 10.80 -0.98
CA HIS A 252 7.96 10.10 0.23
C HIS A 252 8.81 8.85 -0.05
N ALA A 253 8.90 8.43 -1.32
CA ALA A 253 9.68 7.26 -1.74
C ALA A 253 11.09 7.60 -2.23
N VAL A 254 11.44 8.89 -2.42
CA VAL A 254 12.73 9.35 -2.98
C VAL A 254 13.49 10.26 -2.04
#